data_8f8e62f1508edb5728ccb6e5d3bb8b29
#
_entry.id   8f8e62f1508edb5728ccb6e5d3bb8b29
#
_cell.length_a   1.000
_cell.length_b   1.000
_cell.length_c   1.000
_cell.angle_alpha   90.00
_cell.angle_beta   90.00
_cell.angle_gamma   90.00
#
_symmetry.space_group_name_H-M   'P 1'
#
loop_
_entity.id
_entity.type
_entity.pdbx_description
1 polymer ?
#
loop_
_entity_poly.entity_id
_entity_poly.type
_entity_poly.pdbx_seq_one_letter_code
_entity_poly.pdbx_strand_id
1 'polypeptide(L)' 'MRNTKDSAMTPSDWCREMYEKTLNPDYITLYNMWKERGL' A
#
# COMPACT_ATOMS: atom_id res chain seq x y z
N MET A 1 11.92 15.65 -0.96
CA MET A 1 11.47 15.57 -1.09
C MET A 1 10.60 15.15 -0.93
N ARG A 2 10.08 14.96 -0.84
CA ARG A 2 9.28 14.68 -0.81
C ARG A 2 8.70 13.98 -0.04
N ASN A 3 8.28 14.04 0.65
CA ASN A 3 7.59 13.44 1.44
C ASN A 3 6.24 13.62 1.39
N THR A 4 5.70 14.18 0.44
CA THR A 4 4.33 14.31 0.18
C THR A 4 3.69 12.99 0.05
N LYS A 5 4.38 11.96 -0.27
CA LYS A 5 3.79 10.71 -0.37
C LYS A 5 3.23 10.25 0.91
N ASP A 6 3.77 10.61 2.03
CA ASP A 6 3.22 10.19 3.28
C ASP A 6 1.86 10.71 3.55
N SER A 7 1.58 11.94 3.23
CA SER A 7 0.27 12.49 3.52
C SER A 7 -0.74 12.13 2.49
N ALA A 8 -0.33 11.78 1.29
CA ALA A 8 -1.28 11.44 0.26
C ALA A 8 -1.41 9.94 0.03
N MET A 9 -0.78 9.16 0.82
CA MET A 9 -0.73 7.73 0.59
C MET A 9 -2.03 7.07 0.99
N THR A 10 -2.60 6.27 0.10
CA THR A 10 -3.76 5.48 0.42
C THR A 10 -3.33 4.18 1.06
N PRO A 11 -4.25 3.46 1.72
CA PRO A 11 -3.88 2.16 2.29
C PRO A 11 -3.33 1.18 1.26
N SER A 12 -3.88 1.19 0.04
CA SER A 12 -3.37 0.27 -0.96
C SER A 12 -1.96 0.66 -1.39
N ASP A 13 -1.66 1.95 -1.48
CA ASP A 13 -0.31 2.39 -1.79
C ASP A 13 0.66 1.95 -0.71
N TRP A 14 0.25 2.07 0.54
CA TRP A 14 1.09 1.64 1.64
C TRP A 14 1.38 0.15 1.58
N CYS A 15 0.35 -0.66 1.29
CA CYS A 15 0.53 -2.10 1.19
C CYS A 15 1.50 -2.45 0.08
N ARG A 16 1.41 -1.75 -1.03
CA ARG A 16 2.30 -1.99 -2.14
C ARG A 16 3.73 -1.69 -1.77
N GLU A 17 3.96 -0.60 -1.07
CA GLU A 17 5.28 -0.26 -0.62
C GLU A 17 5.84 -1.29 0.32
N MET A 18 5.03 -1.73 1.26
CA MET A 18 5.47 -2.73 2.21
C MET A 18 5.79 -4.04 1.53
N TYR A 19 5.01 -4.39 0.52
CA TYR A 19 5.30 -5.60 -0.22
C TYR A 19 6.67 -5.51 -0.90
N GLU A 20 6.97 -4.36 -1.49
CA GLU A 20 8.24 -4.18 -2.16
C GLU A 20 9.41 -4.28 -1.18
N LYS A 21 9.20 -3.89 0.05
CA LYS A 21 10.24 -3.92 1.06
C LYS A 21 10.42 -5.31 1.67
N THR A 22 9.34 -6.01 1.89
CA THR A 22 9.39 -7.28 2.61
C THR A 22 9.13 -8.48 1.73
N LEU A 23 8.48 -8.28 0.59
CA LEU A 23 8.06 -9.33 -0.31
C LEU A 23 7.13 -10.33 0.37
N ASN A 24 6.43 -9.86 1.38
CA ASN A 24 5.49 -10.71 2.11
C ASN A 24 4.16 -10.75 1.39
N PRO A 25 3.70 -11.92 0.94
CA PRO A 25 2.46 -11.99 0.15
C PRO A 25 1.22 -11.55 0.91
N ASP A 26 1.28 -11.45 2.23
CA ASP A 26 0.15 -10.93 2.99
C ASP A 26 -0.21 -9.53 2.55
N TYR A 27 0.76 -8.74 2.14
CA TYR A 27 0.48 -7.39 1.70
C TYR A 27 -0.25 -7.36 0.36
N ILE A 28 -0.12 -8.40 -0.45
CA ILE A 28 -0.89 -8.49 -1.68
C ILE A 28 -2.36 -8.67 -1.37
N THR A 29 -2.67 -9.51 -0.40
CA THR A 29 -4.04 -9.72 0.02
C THR A 29 -4.64 -8.44 0.57
N LEU A 30 -3.89 -7.73 1.39
CA LEU A 30 -4.36 -6.45 1.91
C LEU A 30 -4.55 -5.43 0.81
N TYR A 31 -3.64 -5.40 -0.14
CA TYR A 31 -3.74 -4.48 -1.25
C TYR A 31 -5.04 -4.72 -2.01
N ASN A 32 -5.34 -5.98 -2.33
CA ASN A 32 -6.56 -6.29 -3.05
C ASN A 32 -7.79 -5.90 -2.25
N MET A 33 -7.76 -6.11 -0.95
CA MET A 33 -8.88 -5.76 -0.09
C MET A 33 -9.14 -4.26 -0.13
N TRP A 34 -8.07 -3.47 -0.03
CA TRP A 34 -8.23 -2.02 -0.06
C TRP A 34 -8.71 -1.54 -1.42
N LYS A 35 -8.24 -2.17 -2.49
CA LYS A 35 -8.67 -1.77 -3.83
C LYS A 35 -10.16 -2.04 -4.02
N GLU A 36 -10.68 -3.11 -3.45
CA GLU A 36 -12.10 -3.37 -3.52
C GLU A 36 -12.91 -2.32 -2.79
N ARG A 37 -12.34 -1.73 -1.78
CA ARG A 37 -13.01 -0.67 -1.03
C ARG A 37 -12.84 0.70 -1.66
N GLY A 38 -12.05 0.78 -2.72
CA GLY A 38 -11.81 2.05 -3.37
C GLY A 38 -10.71 2.86 -2.71
N LEU A 39 -9.92 2.24 -1.90
CA LEU A 39 -8.83 2.88 -1.22
C LEU A 39 -7.50 2.33 -1.71
#